data_03cb75d78086903d5cac602dbb8c0231
#
_entry.id   03cb75d78086903d5cac602dbb8c0231
#
_cell.length_a   1.000
_cell.length_b   1.000
_cell.length_c   1.000
_cell.angle_alpha   90.00
_cell.angle_beta   90.00
_cell.angle_gamma   90.00
#
_symmetry.space_group_name_H-M   'P 1'
#
loop_
_entity.id
_entity.type
_entity.pdbx_description
1 polymer ?
#
loop_
_entity_poly.entity_id
_entity_poly.type
_entity_poly.pdbx_seq_one_letter_code
_entity_poly.pdbx_strand_id
1 'polypeptide(L)'
;MKTYLKLSVLVLFVLLSGCKKDDNPVSPSSPDNSIWYGGTEYSPDSLIAWGFGKTQESYYHNDKDYVWYIDQATTGYASGNNCGPSSATMAVKWYEKDFTKTAADARDMYPNNGGWWYTNNITDYLNHYSIPNSTVQFTGASQLEDLIKNGSIAILCINTDYLRMTSDNSYRVDRFYSYSSGHFIVVKGARTVDNELFFETYDPNNWYAKYSDNTMKGENRHYRSEDLSASIKNWWNYLIVIPKNQLSKKSIDNEVNPDSIPIAWGR
;
A
#
# COMPACT_ATOMS: atom_id res chain seq x y z
N MET A 1 63.50 21.12 52.98
CA MET A 1 62.12 21.61 52.90
C MET A 1 61.31 20.65 52.03
N LYS A 2 60.42 19.87 52.68
CA LYS A 2 59.55 18.90 51.96
C LYS A 2 58.15 19.49 51.95
N THR A 3 57.66 19.80 50.75
CA THR A 3 56.33 20.35 50.52
C THR A 3 55.37 19.18 50.25
N TYR A 4 54.39 18.97 51.09
CA TYR A 4 53.34 17.94 50.92
C TYR A 4 52.20 18.54 50.09
N LEU A 5 51.93 17.92 48.93
CA LEU A 5 50.78 18.22 48.08
C LEU A 5 49.59 17.42 48.61
N LYS A 6 48.57 18.11 49.10
CA LYS A 6 47.29 17.47 49.48
C LYS A 6 46.42 17.22 48.27
N LEU A 7 46.17 15.95 47.96
CA LEU A 7 45.23 15.50 46.94
C LEU A 7 43.83 15.47 47.52
N SER A 8 42.97 16.38 47.12
CA SER A 8 41.54 16.35 47.49
C SER A 8 40.78 15.46 46.50
N VAL A 9 40.24 14.35 46.98
CA VAL A 9 39.35 13.45 46.23
C VAL A 9 37.95 14.03 46.25
N LEU A 10 37.45 14.47 45.13
CA LEU A 10 36.07 14.89 44.93
C LEU A 10 35.22 13.63 44.59
N VAL A 11 34.39 13.22 45.51
CA VAL A 11 33.43 12.11 45.28
C VAL A 11 32.19 12.70 44.61
N LEU A 12 32.02 12.34 43.33
CA LEU A 12 30.82 12.70 42.55
C LEU A 12 29.71 11.67 42.81
N PHE A 13 28.69 12.06 43.54
CA PHE A 13 27.47 11.25 43.68
C PHE A 13 26.63 11.38 42.41
N VAL A 14 26.62 10.34 41.57
CA VAL A 14 25.67 10.20 40.47
C VAL A 14 24.35 9.69 41.04
N LEU A 15 23.37 10.56 41.13
CA LEU A 15 21.98 10.17 41.40
C LEU A 15 21.40 9.51 40.15
N LEU A 16 21.33 8.18 40.15
CA LEU A 16 20.57 7.41 39.20
C LEU A 16 19.08 7.61 39.49
N SER A 17 18.43 8.57 38.81
CA SER A 17 16.99 8.66 38.72
C SER A 17 16.51 7.49 37.83
N GLY A 18 16.00 6.44 38.48
CA GLY A 18 15.34 5.34 37.80
C GLY A 18 14.10 5.83 37.07
N CYS A 19 14.08 5.77 35.75
CA CYS A 19 12.85 5.85 34.96
C CYS A 19 11.97 4.65 35.36
N LYS A 20 10.84 4.94 35.99
CA LYS A 20 9.75 3.95 36.13
C LYS A 20 9.28 3.61 34.72
N LYS A 21 9.39 2.34 34.37
CA LYS A 21 8.72 1.74 33.22
C LYS A 21 7.24 1.73 33.56
N ASP A 22 6.43 2.49 32.85
CA ASP A 22 4.98 2.40 32.93
C ASP A 22 4.57 1.07 32.31
N ASP A 23 4.23 0.12 33.16
CA ASP A 23 3.58 -1.14 32.77
C ASP A 23 2.12 -0.82 32.40
N ASN A 24 1.89 -0.44 31.17
CA ASN A 24 0.54 -0.48 30.61
C ASN A 24 0.08 -1.93 30.54
N PRO A 25 -1.14 -2.26 31.02
CA PRO A 25 -1.65 -3.61 30.98
C PRO A 25 -1.80 -4.04 29.51
N VAL A 26 -1.06 -5.09 29.16
CA VAL A 26 -1.20 -5.78 27.87
C VAL A 26 -2.62 -6.33 27.82
N SER A 27 -3.45 -5.83 26.90
CA SER A 27 -4.74 -6.44 26.58
C SER A 27 -4.54 -7.92 26.22
N PRO A 28 -5.46 -8.82 26.63
CA PRO A 28 -5.28 -10.25 26.40
C PRO A 28 -5.25 -10.54 24.89
N SER A 29 -4.16 -11.18 24.48
CA SER A 29 -3.96 -11.66 23.12
C SER A 29 -5.08 -12.60 22.70
N SER A 30 -5.82 -12.25 21.65
CA SER A 30 -6.66 -13.17 20.90
C SER A 30 -5.78 -14.31 20.34
N PRO A 31 -6.23 -15.57 20.33
CA PRO A 31 -5.44 -16.69 19.86
C PRO A 31 -5.50 -16.86 18.33
N ASP A 32 -5.44 -15.76 17.60
CA ASP A 32 -5.39 -15.79 16.15
C ASP A 32 -4.01 -15.33 15.68
N ASN A 33 -3.31 -16.19 14.93
CA ASN A 33 -1.99 -15.96 14.35
C ASN A 33 -1.99 -14.89 13.25
N SER A 34 -2.87 -13.93 13.30
CA SER A 34 -2.82 -12.73 12.47
C SER A 34 -1.63 -11.90 12.94
N ILE A 35 -0.65 -11.71 12.05
CA ILE A 35 0.48 -10.81 12.30
C ILE A 35 -0.12 -9.39 12.34
N TRP A 36 -0.43 -8.92 13.54
CA TRP A 36 -0.71 -7.53 13.81
C TRP A 36 0.57 -6.72 13.55
N TYR A 37 0.72 -6.19 12.37
CA TYR A 37 1.59 -5.04 12.21
C TYR A 37 0.80 -3.85 12.78
N GLY A 38 1.18 -3.39 13.97
CA GLY A 38 0.52 -2.34 14.70
C GLY A 38 0.38 -1.07 13.88
N GLY A 39 -0.68 -1.01 13.10
CA GLY A 39 -1.20 0.22 12.56
C GLY A 39 -1.67 1.07 13.73
N THR A 40 -1.26 2.32 13.75
CA THR A 40 -1.71 3.29 14.74
C THR A 40 -3.23 3.25 14.79
N GLU A 41 -3.79 2.92 15.95
CA GLU A 41 -5.22 3.06 16.18
C GLU A 41 -5.51 4.56 16.10
N TYR A 42 -6.21 4.97 15.04
CA TYR A 42 -6.53 6.37 14.85
C TYR A 42 -7.67 6.76 15.79
N SER A 43 -7.54 7.94 16.41
CA SER A 43 -8.62 8.47 17.23
C SER A 43 -9.89 8.68 16.38
N PRO A 44 -11.09 8.59 16.98
CA PRO A 44 -12.34 8.89 16.29
C PRO A 44 -12.33 10.24 15.57
N ASP A 45 -11.71 11.26 16.16
CA ASP A 45 -11.60 12.60 15.55
C ASP A 45 -10.74 12.56 14.27
N SER A 46 -9.66 11.79 14.26
CA SER A 46 -8.82 11.62 13.07
C SER A 46 -9.56 10.86 11.97
N LEU A 47 -10.29 9.80 12.31
CA LEU A 47 -11.08 9.03 11.34
C LEU A 47 -12.15 9.89 10.69
N ILE A 48 -12.88 10.70 11.48
CA ILE A 48 -13.88 11.64 10.98
C ILE A 48 -13.23 12.70 10.08
N ALA A 49 -12.12 13.30 10.53
CA ALA A 49 -11.40 14.32 9.76
C ALA A 49 -10.86 13.79 8.43
N TRP A 50 -10.64 12.48 8.30
CA TRP A 50 -10.17 11.84 7.07
C TRP A 50 -11.30 11.24 6.21
N GLY A 51 -12.56 11.39 6.63
CA GLY A 51 -13.74 11.00 5.85
C GLY A 51 -14.17 9.55 6.01
N PHE A 52 -13.70 8.84 7.05
CA PHE A 52 -14.12 7.46 7.32
C PHE A 52 -15.46 7.41 8.08
N GLY A 53 -15.42 7.57 9.35
CA GLY A 53 -16.47 7.42 10.34
C GLY A 53 -15.91 7.58 11.74
N LYS A 54 -16.48 6.90 12.73
CA LYS A 54 -16.09 7.07 14.13
C LYS A 54 -15.35 5.90 14.73
N THR A 55 -15.79 4.67 14.41
CA THR A 55 -15.36 3.47 15.11
C THR A 55 -14.59 2.56 14.15
N GLN A 56 -13.31 2.35 14.44
CA GLN A 56 -12.51 1.38 13.72
C GLN A 56 -12.66 0.01 14.38
N GLU A 57 -13.20 -0.97 13.65
CA GLU A 57 -13.35 -2.36 14.10
C GLU A 57 -12.11 -3.20 13.77
N SER A 58 -11.49 -2.93 12.63
CA SER A 58 -10.29 -3.66 12.21
C SER A 58 -9.38 -2.82 11.33
N TYR A 59 -8.09 -3.17 11.32
CA TYR A 59 -7.11 -2.61 10.38
C TYR A 59 -5.98 -3.60 10.16
N TYR A 60 -5.76 -3.96 8.91
CA TYR A 60 -4.69 -4.82 8.44
C TYR A 60 -3.91 -4.07 7.37
N HIS A 61 -2.57 -4.09 7.45
CA HIS A 61 -1.75 -3.49 6.40
C HIS A 61 -0.44 -4.25 6.23
N ASN A 62 0.06 -4.26 5.01
CA ASN A 62 1.30 -4.91 4.62
C ASN A 62 2.36 -3.88 4.23
N ASP A 63 2.40 -2.78 4.97
CA ASP A 63 3.37 -1.70 4.76
C ASP A 63 4.79 -2.12 5.17
N LYS A 64 5.75 -1.34 4.77
CA LYS A 64 7.18 -1.53 5.08
C LYS A 64 7.70 -0.33 5.85
N ASP A 65 8.80 -0.52 6.57
CA ASP A 65 9.52 0.51 7.32
C ASP A 65 10.40 1.41 6.43
N TYR A 66 10.20 1.36 5.12
CA TYR A 66 10.91 2.15 4.11
C TYR A 66 9.97 2.62 3.01
N VAL A 67 10.38 3.67 2.29
CA VAL A 67 9.58 4.27 1.22
C VAL A 67 9.58 3.38 -0.02
N TRP A 68 8.38 2.96 -0.44
CA TRP A 68 8.16 2.19 -1.66
C TRP A 68 7.04 2.75 -2.55
N TYR A 69 6.36 3.84 -2.12
CA TYR A 69 5.41 4.59 -2.92
C TYR A 69 6.08 5.30 -4.10
N ILE A 70 5.40 5.33 -5.25
CA ILE A 70 5.82 6.02 -6.47
C ILE A 70 4.66 6.87 -7.00
N ASP A 71 4.88 8.20 -7.08
CA ASP A 71 4.02 9.10 -7.84
C ASP A 71 4.38 8.98 -9.34
N GLN A 72 3.41 8.57 -10.20
CA GLN A 72 3.68 8.40 -11.62
C GLN A 72 4.13 9.70 -12.32
N ALA A 73 3.79 10.87 -11.79
CA ALA A 73 4.25 12.15 -12.31
C ALA A 73 5.79 12.28 -12.33
N THR A 74 6.49 11.52 -11.47
CA THR A 74 7.96 11.55 -11.36
C THR A 74 8.66 10.56 -12.29
N THR A 75 7.93 9.83 -13.13
CA THR A 75 8.45 8.68 -13.90
C THR A 75 8.92 9.02 -15.32
N GLY A 76 9.09 10.29 -15.62
CA GLY A 76 9.68 10.77 -16.87
C GLY A 76 8.80 10.57 -18.10
N TYR A 77 9.37 9.99 -19.17
CA TYR A 77 8.65 9.77 -20.43
C TYR A 77 7.37 8.95 -20.23
N ALA A 78 6.30 9.41 -20.86
CA ALA A 78 4.97 8.80 -20.79
C ALA A 78 4.37 8.71 -19.37
N SER A 79 4.76 9.61 -18.45
CA SER A 79 4.27 9.63 -17.06
C SER A 79 2.74 9.55 -16.96
N GLY A 80 1.98 10.15 -17.93
CA GLY A 80 0.52 10.05 -17.98
C GLY A 80 -0.03 8.62 -18.17
N ASN A 81 0.80 7.69 -18.66
CA ASN A 81 0.46 6.28 -18.91
C ASN A 81 1.27 5.32 -18.02
N ASN A 82 1.99 5.83 -17.01
CA ASN A 82 2.91 5.05 -16.19
C ASN A 82 2.29 4.50 -14.90
N CYS A 83 0.97 4.41 -14.79
CA CYS A 83 0.33 3.74 -13.64
C CYS A 83 0.76 2.25 -13.54
N GLY A 84 0.83 1.52 -14.67
CA GLY A 84 1.32 0.15 -14.71
C GLY A 84 2.78 0.01 -14.30
N PRO A 85 3.74 0.69 -14.96
CA PRO A 85 5.15 0.73 -14.54
C PRO A 85 5.34 1.11 -13.07
N SER A 86 4.61 2.12 -12.57
CA SER A 86 4.68 2.55 -11.17
C SER A 86 4.20 1.46 -10.21
N SER A 87 3.03 0.85 -10.48
CA SER A 87 2.47 -0.20 -9.64
C SER A 87 3.35 -1.46 -9.60
N ALA A 88 3.88 -1.87 -10.77
CA ALA A 88 4.79 -3.01 -10.83
C ALA A 88 6.11 -2.74 -10.08
N THR A 89 6.70 -1.55 -10.25
CA THR A 89 7.92 -1.16 -9.53
C THR A 89 7.69 -1.04 -8.03
N MET A 90 6.54 -0.49 -7.60
CA MET A 90 6.14 -0.48 -6.19
C MET A 90 6.07 -1.91 -5.61
N ALA A 91 5.49 -2.87 -6.35
CA ALA A 91 5.42 -4.26 -5.89
C ALA A 91 6.80 -4.91 -5.76
N VAL A 92 7.73 -4.66 -6.70
CA VAL A 92 9.12 -5.13 -6.57
C VAL A 92 9.79 -4.50 -5.35
N LYS A 93 9.68 -3.19 -5.15
CA LYS A 93 10.23 -2.50 -3.98
C LYS A 93 9.63 -2.99 -2.66
N TRP A 94 8.35 -3.33 -2.66
CA TRP A 94 7.70 -3.91 -1.48
C TRP A 94 8.29 -5.28 -1.11
N TYR A 95 8.63 -6.09 -2.11
CA TYR A 95 9.19 -7.42 -1.91
C TYR A 95 10.70 -7.36 -1.61
N GLU A 96 11.45 -6.52 -2.34
CA GLU A 96 12.90 -6.37 -2.31
C GLU A 96 13.28 -4.96 -1.82
N LYS A 97 13.67 -4.85 -0.55
CA LYS A 97 14.01 -3.57 0.10
C LYS A 97 15.07 -2.76 -0.64
N ASP A 98 16.08 -3.44 -1.15
CA ASP A 98 17.24 -2.80 -1.79
C ASP A 98 17.08 -2.60 -3.30
N PHE A 99 15.87 -2.73 -3.82
CA PHE A 99 15.60 -2.53 -5.24
C PHE A 99 15.72 -1.06 -5.63
N THR A 100 16.67 -0.77 -6.54
CA THR A 100 17.07 0.60 -6.91
C THR A 100 16.49 1.08 -8.24
N LYS A 101 15.93 0.20 -9.07
CA LYS A 101 15.34 0.60 -10.35
C LYS A 101 14.07 1.43 -10.12
N THR A 102 13.78 2.29 -11.11
CA THR A 102 12.66 3.23 -11.10
C THR A 102 11.54 2.75 -12.02
N ALA A 103 10.37 3.38 -11.94
CA ALA A 103 9.31 3.15 -12.90
C ALA A 103 9.67 3.67 -14.31
N ALA A 104 10.62 4.59 -14.45
CA ALA A 104 11.17 4.97 -15.75
C ALA A 104 12.00 3.82 -16.35
N ASP A 105 12.85 3.16 -15.55
CA ASP A 105 13.59 1.95 -16.01
C ASP A 105 12.61 0.83 -16.42
N ALA A 106 11.49 0.68 -15.70
CA ALA A 106 10.44 -0.28 -16.06
C ALA A 106 9.80 0.09 -17.41
N ARG A 107 9.49 1.37 -17.63
CA ARG A 107 8.98 1.87 -18.92
C ARG A 107 9.96 1.62 -20.06
N ASP A 108 11.25 1.80 -19.83
CA ASP A 108 12.28 1.57 -20.85
C ASP A 108 12.40 0.07 -21.20
N MET A 109 12.14 -0.83 -20.25
CA MET A 109 12.14 -2.28 -20.48
C MET A 109 10.95 -2.72 -21.34
N TYR A 110 9.76 -2.12 -21.13
CA TYR A 110 8.52 -2.40 -21.88
C TYR A 110 7.92 -1.09 -22.39
N PRO A 111 8.46 -0.51 -23.49
CA PRO A 111 8.13 0.87 -23.89
C PRO A 111 6.70 1.04 -24.38
N ASN A 112 6.08 0.03 -25.02
CA ASN A 112 4.73 0.10 -25.58
C ASN A 112 4.43 1.40 -26.34
N ASN A 113 5.41 1.99 -27.01
CA ASN A 113 5.35 3.31 -27.65
C ASN A 113 4.80 4.43 -26.75
N GLY A 114 5.06 4.37 -25.45
CA GLY A 114 4.53 5.30 -24.45
C GLY A 114 3.06 5.06 -24.08
N GLY A 115 2.43 4.03 -24.65
CA GLY A 115 1.05 3.64 -24.33
C GLY A 115 0.91 2.94 -22.97
N TRP A 116 -0.30 2.54 -22.64
CA TRP A 116 -0.60 1.84 -21.41
C TRP A 116 0.06 0.45 -21.36
N TRP A 117 0.41 0.02 -20.18
CA TRP A 117 0.77 -1.36 -19.90
C TRP A 117 -0.48 -2.24 -19.79
N TYR A 118 -0.28 -3.52 -20.09
CA TYR A 118 -1.27 -4.57 -19.91
C TYR A 118 -0.84 -5.48 -18.75
N THR A 119 -1.70 -6.42 -18.38
CA THR A 119 -1.42 -7.37 -17.29
C THR A 119 -0.12 -8.14 -17.54
N ASN A 120 0.11 -8.64 -18.77
CA ASN A 120 1.33 -9.35 -19.12
C ASN A 120 2.59 -8.50 -18.95
N ASN A 121 2.58 -7.20 -19.26
CA ASN A 121 3.73 -6.33 -19.01
C ASN A 121 4.09 -6.29 -17.52
N ILE A 122 3.05 -6.26 -16.64
CA ILE A 122 3.27 -6.27 -15.19
C ILE A 122 3.81 -7.61 -14.73
N THR A 123 3.19 -8.73 -15.13
CA THR A 123 3.62 -10.07 -14.72
C THR A 123 4.99 -10.42 -15.28
N ASP A 124 5.32 -10.02 -16.51
CA ASP A 124 6.64 -10.19 -17.12
C ASP A 124 7.72 -9.40 -16.36
N TYR A 125 7.39 -8.15 -15.97
CA TYR A 125 8.29 -7.32 -15.17
C TYR A 125 8.55 -7.96 -13.79
N LEU A 126 7.50 -8.42 -13.11
CA LEU A 126 7.64 -9.13 -11.83
C LEU A 126 8.47 -10.41 -11.96
N ASN A 127 8.20 -11.21 -13.00
CA ASN A 127 8.92 -12.45 -13.29
C ASN A 127 10.40 -12.19 -13.63
N HIS A 128 10.71 -11.11 -14.37
CA HIS A 128 12.08 -10.71 -14.67
C HIS A 128 12.91 -10.49 -13.39
N TYR A 129 12.30 -9.95 -12.36
CA TYR A 129 12.95 -9.77 -11.06
C TYR A 129 12.69 -10.91 -10.06
N SER A 130 12.17 -12.04 -10.56
CA SER A 130 11.89 -13.24 -9.73
C SER A 130 10.94 -12.97 -8.56
N ILE A 131 10.06 -11.97 -8.70
CA ILE A 131 9.03 -11.67 -7.70
C ILE A 131 7.90 -12.69 -7.85
N PRO A 132 7.57 -13.46 -6.79
CA PRO A 132 6.46 -14.39 -6.85
C PRO A 132 5.16 -13.63 -7.04
N ASN A 133 4.39 -14.04 -8.04
CA ASN A 133 3.11 -13.44 -8.33
C ASN A 133 2.15 -14.48 -8.91
N SER A 134 0.86 -14.22 -8.80
CA SER A 134 -0.20 -15.03 -9.40
C SER A 134 -1.33 -14.13 -9.85
N THR A 135 -1.83 -14.37 -11.06
CA THR A 135 -3.04 -13.70 -11.55
C THR A 135 -4.25 -14.55 -11.19
N VAL A 136 -5.21 -13.99 -10.46
CA VAL A 136 -6.40 -14.70 -9.99
C VAL A 136 -7.65 -13.95 -10.37
N GLN A 137 -8.74 -14.68 -10.64
CA GLN A 137 -10.04 -14.06 -10.87
C GLN A 137 -10.54 -13.39 -9.60
N PHE A 138 -11.05 -12.17 -9.72
CA PHE A 138 -11.68 -11.48 -8.60
C PHE A 138 -13.09 -12.01 -8.34
N THR A 139 -13.34 -12.53 -7.16
CA THR A 139 -14.63 -13.08 -6.76
C THR A 139 -15.41 -12.16 -5.82
N GLY A 140 -14.75 -11.22 -5.16
CA GLY A 140 -15.40 -10.25 -4.27
C GLY A 140 -14.45 -9.61 -3.26
N ALA A 141 -14.98 -8.66 -2.51
CA ALA A 141 -14.20 -7.90 -1.52
C ALA A 141 -13.58 -8.81 -0.43
N SER A 142 -14.30 -9.84 0.03
CA SER A 142 -13.78 -10.77 1.03
C SER A 142 -12.54 -11.51 0.57
N GLN A 143 -12.45 -11.92 -0.70
CA GLN A 143 -11.24 -12.53 -1.24
C GLN A 143 -10.04 -11.57 -1.14
N LEU A 144 -10.22 -10.30 -1.53
CA LEU A 144 -9.15 -9.31 -1.47
C LEU A 144 -8.75 -9.02 -0.01
N GLU A 145 -9.72 -8.91 0.88
CA GLU A 145 -9.49 -8.72 2.31
C GLU A 145 -8.67 -9.89 2.90
N ASP A 146 -9.04 -11.14 2.58
CA ASP A 146 -8.33 -12.33 3.05
C ASP A 146 -6.89 -12.39 2.52
N LEU A 147 -6.64 -12.00 1.26
CA LEU A 147 -5.29 -11.89 0.70
C LEU A 147 -4.45 -10.87 1.49
N ILE A 148 -5.02 -9.70 1.82
CA ILE A 148 -4.33 -8.68 2.63
C ILE A 148 -4.06 -9.20 4.05
N LYS A 149 -5.05 -9.82 4.71
CA LYS A 149 -4.89 -10.44 6.04
C LYS A 149 -3.78 -11.49 6.07
N ASN A 150 -3.63 -12.24 4.97
CA ASN A 150 -2.57 -13.24 4.82
C ASN A 150 -1.20 -12.67 4.43
N GLY A 151 -1.04 -11.34 4.43
CA GLY A 151 0.23 -10.67 4.23
C GLY A 151 0.62 -10.48 2.75
N SER A 152 -0.33 -10.56 1.81
CA SER A 152 -0.11 -10.28 0.40
C SER A 152 -0.46 -8.82 0.08
N ILE A 153 0.09 -8.31 -1.02
CA ILE A 153 -0.42 -7.12 -1.70
C ILE A 153 -1.02 -7.53 -3.04
N ALA A 154 -1.83 -6.66 -3.64
CA ALA A 154 -2.42 -6.94 -4.95
C ALA A 154 -2.33 -5.72 -5.87
N ILE A 155 -1.93 -5.93 -7.13
CA ILE A 155 -2.08 -4.92 -8.18
C ILE A 155 -3.43 -5.15 -8.85
N LEU A 156 -4.21 -4.08 -8.96
CA LEU A 156 -5.52 -4.05 -9.60
C LEU A 156 -5.47 -3.20 -10.86
N CYS A 157 -6.18 -3.64 -11.91
CA CYS A 157 -6.58 -2.77 -13.01
C CYS A 157 -8.05 -2.43 -12.87
N ILE A 158 -8.37 -1.16 -12.70
CA ILE A 158 -9.68 -0.65 -12.35
C ILE A 158 -10.20 0.36 -13.36
N ASN A 159 -11.52 0.52 -13.45
CA ASN A 159 -12.13 1.67 -14.08
C ASN A 159 -12.52 2.69 -13.02
N THR A 160 -11.85 3.83 -13.03
CA THR A 160 -12.03 4.86 -12.01
C THR A 160 -13.40 5.57 -12.06
N ASP A 161 -14.22 5.35 -13.10
CA ASP A 161 -15.61 5.85 -13.16
C ASP A 161 -16.47 5.32 -12.01
N TYR A 162 -16.19 4.10 -11.54
CA TYR A 162 -16.94 3.46 -10.48
C TYR A 162 -16.50 3.88 -9.07
N LEU A 163 -15.40 4.64 -8.96
CA LEU A 163 -14.97 5.21 -7.69
C LEU A 163 -15.67 6.54 -7.46
N ARG A 164 -16.42 6.67 -6.39
CA ARG A 164 -17.00 7.98 -6.02
C ARG A 164 -15.90 9.01 -5.76
N MET A 165 -16.23 10.28 -6.04
CA MET A 165 -15.34 11.40 -5.75
C MET A 165 -15.38 11.72 -4.26
N THR A 166 -14.22 12.08 -3.70
CA THR A 166 -14.18 12.64 -2.35
C THR A 166 -14.97 13.94 -2.27
N SER A 167 -15.70 14.10 -1.18
CA SER A 167 -16.49 15.33 -0.93
C SER A 167 -15.65 16.46 -0.34
N ASP A 168 -14.46 16.15 0.18
CA ASP A 168 -13.53 17.13 0.76
C ASP A 168 -12.08 16.76 0.41
N ASN A 169 -11.28 17.79 0.10
CA ASN A 169 -9.89 17.62 -0.29
C ASN A 169 -8.97 17.18 0.86
N SER A 170 -9.40 17.31 2.12
CA SER A 170 -8.69 16.81 3.30
C SER A 170 -8.93 15.33 3.54
N TYR A 171 -10.01 14.75 2.97
CA TYR A 171 -10.36 13.35 3.18
C TYR A 171 -9.37 12.40 2.52
N ARG A 172 -9.09 11.30 3.20
CA ARG A 172 -8.22 10.20 2.74
C ARG A 172 -9.00 9.06 2.12
N VAL A 173 -10.30 9.27 1.89
CA VAL A 173 -11.25 8.31 1.32
C VAL A 173 -11.71 8.81 -0.03
N ASP A 174 -12.04 7.85 -0.91
CA ASP A 174 -12.58 8.06 -2.25
C ASP A 174 -11.58 8.71 -3.25
N ARG A 175 -11.97 8.89 -4.50
CA ARG A 175 -11.11 9.40 -5.57
C ARG A 175 -10.90 10.91 -5.41
N PHE A 176 -9.67 11.39 -5.52
CA PHE A 176 -9.30 12.80 -5.34
C PHE A 176 -8.99 13.55 -6.64
N TYR A 177 -9.04 12.89 -7.78
CA TYR A 177 -8.85 13.47 -9.11
C TYR A 177 -10.15 13.36 -9.92
N SER A 178 -10.41 14.35 -10.82
CA SER A 178 -11.71 14.53 -11.47
C SER A 178 -11.91 13.71 -12.75
N TYR A 179 -10.84 13.29 -13.42
CA TYR A 179 -10.95 12.53 -14.64
C TYR A 179 -11.07 11.03 -14.38
N SER A 180 -11.60 10.30 -15.36
CA SER A 180 -11.83 8.86 -15.32
C SER A 180 -11.01 8.15 -16.37
N SER A 181 -10.48 6.98 -16.03
CA SER A 181 -9.74 6.13 -16.96
C SER A 181 -9.61 4.71 -16.42
N GLY A 182 -9.11 3.79 -17.26
CA GLY A 182 -8.47 2.57 -16.80
C GLY A 182 -7.21 2.92 -16.00
N HIS A 183 -6.98 2.26 -14.87
CA HIS A 183 -5.92 2.64 -13.96
C HIS A 183 -5.37 1.45 -13.16
N PHE A 184 -4.05 1.43 -12.93
CA PHE A 184 -3.41 0.46 -12.04
C PHE A 184 -3.10 1.08 -10.69
N ILE A 185 -3.49 0.37 -9.63
CA ILE A 185 -3.20 0.72 -8.23
C ILE A 185 -2.67 -0.50 -7.48
N VAL A 186 -2.04 -0.27 -6.32
CA VAL A 186 -1.60 -1.34 -5.42
C VAL A 186 -2.44 -1.31 -4.15
N VAL A 187 -3.16 -2.40 -3.84
CA VAL A 187 -3.83 -2.58 -2.56
C VAL A 187 -2.87 -3.23 -1.59
N LYS A 188 -2.73 -2.64 -0.40
CA LYS A 188 -1.78 -3.07 0.62
C LYS A 188 -2.38 -3.16 2.03
N GLY A 189 -3.61 -2.71 2.22
CA GLY A 189 -4.29 -2.73 3.50
C GLY A 189 -5.79 -2.83 3.37
N ALA A 190 -6.44 -3.16 4.47
CA ALA A 190 -7.89 -3.23 4.61
C ALA A 190 -8.29 -2.70 6.00
N ARG A 191 -9.30 -1.88 6.06
CA ARG A 191 -9.80 -1.24 7.29
C ARG A 191 -11.32 -1.31 7.32
N THR A 192 -11.89 -1.69 8.46
CA THR A 192 -13.34 -1.57 8.70
C THR A 192 -13.60 -0.42 9.67
N VAL A 193 -14.47 0.50 9.28
CA VAL A 193 -14.91 1.64 10.12
C VAL A 193 -16.42 1.77 10.01
N ASP A 194 -17.11 1.78 11.15
CA ASP A 194 -18.58 1.81 11.26
C ASP A 194 -19.27 0.74 10.38
N ASN A 195 -18.72 -0.48 10.37
CA ASN A 195 -19.12 -1.64 9.54
C ASN A 195 -18.92 -1.45 8.02
N GLU A 196 -18.23 -0.42 7.57
CA GLU A 196 -17.86 -0.23 6.17
C GLU A 196 -16.41 -0.64 5.94
N LEU A 197 -16.17 -1.52 4.95
CA LEU A 197 -14.84 -1.97 4.57
C LEU A 197 -14.22 -1.03 3.55
N PHE A 198 -13.00 -0.57 3.83
CA PHE A 198 -12.14 0.24 2.97
C PHE A 198 -10.86 -0.51 2.66
N PHE A 199 -10.39 -0.42 1.41
CA PHE A 199 -9.09 -0.90 1.01
C PHE A 199 -8.08 0.25 0.96
N GLU A 200 -6.96 0.08 1.66
CA GLU A 200 -5.85 1.02 1.62
C GLU A 200 -4.95 0.73 0.44
N THR A 201 -4.66 1.79 -0.32
CA THR A 201 -3.97 1.68 -1.59
C THR A 201 -2.77 2.64 -1.68
N TYR A 202 -1.82 2.25 -2.52
CA TYR A 202 -0.92 3.18 -3.18
C TYR A 202 -1.47 3.46 -4.58
N ASP A 203 -1.96 4.67 -4.78
CA ASP A 203 -2.46 5.17 -6.06
C ASP A 203 -1.38 6.04 -6.72
N PRO A 204 -0.74 5.58 -7.80
CA PRO A 204 0.32 6.33 -8.44
C PRO A 204 -0.15 7.62 -9.14
N ASN A 205 -1.47 7.78 -9.37
CA ASN A 205 -2.04 8.94 -10.06
C ASN A 205 -2.11 10.19 -9.17
N ASN A 206 -1.00 10.55 -8.55
CA ASN A 206 -0.96 11.59 -7.52
C ASN A 206 -0.67 13.00 -8.04
N TRP A 207 0.20 13.14 -9.06
CA TRP A 207 0.57 14.42 -9.68
C TRP A 207 1.00 15.49 -8.67
N TYR A 208 1.89 15.11 -7.73
CA TYR A 208 2.40 15.98 -6.66
C TYR A 208 1.32 16.50 -5.71
N ALA A 209 0.09 15.99 -5.76
CA ALA A 209 -0.98 16.40 -4.88
C ALA A 209 -0.68 15.98 -3.43
N LYS A 210 -0.83 16.95 -2.49
CA LYS A 210 -0.50 16.74 -1.08
C LYS A 210 -1.66 17.16 -0.18
N TYR A 211 -1.70 16.55 0.98
CA TYR A 211 -2.47 17.04 2.12
C TYR A 211 -1.73 18.19 2.83
N SER A 212 -2.39 18.85 3.78
CA SER A 212 -1.81 19.93 4.59
C SER A 212 -0.62 19.49 5.45
N ASP A 213 -0.51 18.20 5.75
CA ASP A 213 0.61 17.58 6.48
C ASP A 213 1.79 17.18 5.57
N ASN A 214 1.76 17.57 4.29
CA ASN A 214 2.73 17.24 3.25
C ASN A 214 2.77 15.77 2.79
N THR A 215 1.90 14.88 3.28
CA THR A 215 1.79 13.53 2.73
C THR A 215 1.13 13.55 1.35
N MET A 216 1.54 12.62 0.47
CA MET A 216 0.98 12.52 -0.87
C MET A 216 -0.47 12.00 -0.83
N LYS A 217 -1.37 12.54 -1.65
CA LYS A 217 -2.78 12.12 -1.65
C LYS A 217 -2.99 10.69 -2.15
N GLY A 218 -2.12 10.20 -3.03
CA GLY A 218 -2.15 8.82 -3.52
C GLY A 218 -1.49 7.82 -2.58
N GLU A 219 -0.71 8.29 -1.59
CA GLU A 219 -0.11 7.45 -0.56
C GLU A 219 -1.12 7.17 0.54
N ASN A 220 -1.35 5.88 0.85
CA ASN A 220 -2.35 5.46 1.83
C ASN A 220 -3.77 5.97 1.54
N ARG A 221 -4.15 5.98 0.25
CA ARG A 221 -5.50 6.33 -0.18
C ARG A 221 -6.44 5.17 0.07
N HIS A 222 -7.65 5.46 0.55
CA HIS A 222 -8.64 4.43 0.85
C HIS A 222 -9.81 4.50 -0.13
N TYR A 223 -10.18 3.35 -0.66
CA TYR A 223 -11.36 3.19 -1.50
C TYR A 223 -12.35 2.25 -0.82
N ARG A 224 -13.64 2.61 -0.87
CA ARG A 224 -14.73 1.77 -0.35
C ARG A 224 -14.75 0.44 -1.07
N SER A 225 -14.95 -0.64 -0.36
CA SER A 225 -14.91 -1.99 -0.92
C SER A 225 -15.99 -2.20 -2.00
N GLU A 226 -17.14 -1.56 -1.86
CA GLU A 226 -18.24 -1.58 -2.84
C GLU A 226 -17.79 -0.95 -4.17
N ASP A 227 -17.29 0.28 -4.12
CA ASP A 227 -16.84 1.03 -5.30
C ASP A 227 -15.67 0.33 -5.99
N LEU A 228 -14.69 -0.10 -5.21
CA LEU A 228 -13.52 -0.81 -5.73
C LEU A 228 -13.93 -2.14 -6.38
N SER A 229 -14.86 -2.88 -5.78
CA SER A 229 -15.39 -4.12 -6.36
C SER A 229 -16.12 -3.87 -7.67
N ALA A 230 -16.94 -2.82 -7.76
CA ALA A 230 -17.59 -2.43 -9.01
C ALA A 230 -16.56 -2.03 -10.07
N SER A 231 -15.54 -1.28 -9.67
CA SER A 231 -14.46 -0.81 -10.51
C SER A 231 -13.64 -1.94 -11.14
N ILE A 232 -13.37 -3.01 -10.38
CA ILE A 232 -12.69 -4.21 -10.87
C ILE A 232 -13.60 -5.01 -11.80
N LYS A 233 -14.84 -5.34 -11.35
CA LYS A 233 -15.77 -6.21 -12.09
C LYS A 233 -16.18 -5.65 -13.45
N ASN A 234 -16.27 -4.33 -13.56
CA ASN A 234 -16.68 -3.67 -14.81
C ASN A 234 -15.51 -3.29 -15.71
N TRP A 235 -14.29 -3.70 -15.40
CA TRP A 235 -13.09 -3.44 -16.19
C TRP A 235 -12.27 -4.71 -16.38
N TRP A 236 -11.30 -4.98 -15.49
CA TRP A 236 -10.52 -6.21 -15.45
C TRP A 236 -10.85 -6.99 -14.19
N ASN A 237 -11.60 -8.05 -14.32
CA ASN A 237 -12.09 -8.85 -13.19
C ASN A 237 -11.00 -9.79 -12.63
N TYR A 238 -9.78 -9.28 -12.45
CA TYR A 238 -8.61 -10.04 -11.99
C TYR A 238 -7.76 -9.24 -11.01
N LEU A 239 -7.00 -9.97 -10.19
CA LEU A 239 -6.00 -9.44 -9.28
C LEU A 239 -4.63 -10.01 -9.68
N ILE A 240 -3.57 -9.21 -9.64
CA ILE A 240 -2.19 -9.71 -9.65
C ILE A 240 -1.73 -9.69 -8.20
N VAL A 241 -1.67 -10.87 -7.58
CA VAL A 241 -1.35 -11.05 -6.16
C VAL A 241 0.15 -11.25 -5.99
N ILE A 242 0.76 -10.49 -5.09
CA ILE A 242 2.16 -10.65 -4.68
C ILE A 242 2.15 -11.13 -3.22
N PRO A 243 2.45 -12.41 -2.96
CA PRO A 243 2.50 -12.96 -1.62
C PRO A 243 3.73 -12.47 -0.86
N LYS A 244 3.66 -12.46 0.48
CA LYS A 244 4.79 -12.04 1.32
C LYS A 244 6.06 -12.87 1.16
N ASN A 245 5.93 -14.11 0.66
CA ASN A 245 7.03 -15.03 0.38
C ASN A 245 6.59 -16.14 -0.59
N GLN A 246 7.55 -16.92 -1.10
CA GLN A 246 7.33 -18.03 -2.06
C GLN A 246 6.40 -19.13 -1.50
N LEU A 247 6.43 -19.40 -0.21
CA LEU A 247 5.60 -20.44 0.40
C LEU A 247 4.12 -20.06 0.39
N SER A 248 3.82 -18.78 0.58
CA SER A 248 2.46 -18.25 0.55
C SER A 248 1.83 -18.30 -0.85
N LYS A 249 2.62 -18.35 -1.93
CA LYS A 249 2.11 -18.50 -3.30
C LYS A 249 1.29 -19.79 -3.48
N LYS A 250 1.68 -20.89 -2.82
CA LYS A 250 1.01 -22.20 -2.97
C LYS A 250 -0.42 -22.24 -2.45
N SER A 251 -0.85 -21.24 -1.69
CA SER A 251 -2.21 -21.14 -1.13
C SER A 251 -3.15 -20.26 -1.96
N ILE A 252 -2.70 -19.74 -3.10
CA ILE A 252 -3.52 -18.88 -3.95
C ILE A 252 -4.32 -19.76 -4.90
N ASP A 253 -5.63 -19.85 -4.65
CA ASP A 253 -6.57 -20.59 -5.49
C ASP A 253 -7.01 -19.74 -6.70
N ASN A 254 -7.51 -20.44 -7.75
CA ASN A 254 -8.07 -19.83 -8.97
C ASN A 254 -7.07 -19.01 -9.80
N GLU A 255 -5.81 -19.44 -9.86
CA GLU A 255 -4.82 -18.84 -10.74
C GLU A 255 -5.26 -18.95 -12.21
N VAL A 256 -5.16 -17.86 -12.95
CA VAL A 256 -5.48 -17.80 -14.39
C VAL A 256 -4.25 -17.41 -15.20
N ASN A 257 -4.18 -17.84 -16.44
CA ASN A 257 -3.10 -17.43 -17.33
C ASN A 257 -3.22 -15.94 -17.66
N PRO A 258 -2.20 -15.10 -17.37
CA PRO A 258 -2.22 -13.67 -17.69
C PRO A 258 -2.48 -13.38 -19.17
N ASP A 259 -1.99 -14.22 -20.08
CA ASP A 259 -2.17 -14.06 -21.54
C ASP A 259 -3.63 -14.29 -21.98
N SER A 260 -4.44 -14.97 -21.16
CA SER A 260 -5.87 -15.17 -21.42
C SER A 260 -6.75 -13.98 -21.00
N ILE A 261 -6.17 -12.99 -20.33
CA ILE A 261 -6.91 -11.82 -19.86
C ILE A 261 -7.14 -10.88 -21.04
N PRO A 262 -8.39 -10.54 -21.36
CA PRO A 262 -8.67 -9.63 -22.45
C PRO A 262 -7.95 -8.29 -22.27
N ILE A 263 -7.32 -7.80 -23.33
CA ILE A 263 -6.76 -6.46 -23.33
C ILE A 263 -7.93 -5.47 -23.17
N ALA A 264 -7.95 -4.74 -22.06
CA ALA A 264 -8.95 -3.68 -21.88
C ALA A 264 -8.63 -2.54 -22.84
N TRP A 265 -9.42 -2.43 -23.90
CA TRP A 265 -9.34 -1.28 -24.80
C TRP A 265 -9.86 -0.06 -24.05
N GLY A 266 -9.00 0.95 -23.88
CA GLY A 266 -9.45 2.26 -23.44
C GLY A 266 -10.51 2.78 -24.41
N ARG A 267 -11.67 3.13 -23.89
CA ARG A 267 -12.71 3.87 -24.60
C ARG A 267 -12.47 5.36 -24.43
#